data_0bc406c42fdd6040006f98377befd2c1
#
_entry.id   0bc406c42fdd6040006f98377befd2c1
#
_cell.length_a   1.000
_cell.length_b   1.000
_cell.length_c   1.000
_cell.angle_alpha   90.00
_cell.angle_beta   90.00
_cell.angle_gamma   90.00
#
_symmetry.space_group_name_H-M   'P 1'
#
loop_
_entity.id
_entity.type
_entity.pdbx_description
1 polymer ?
#
loop_
_entity_poly.entity_id
_entity_poly.type
_entity_poly.pdbx_seq_one_letter_code
_entity_poly.pdbx_strand_id
1 'polypeptide(L)'
;MSPVASGMETLRGWGMVCHARSRVYRPRSDEEVVEALAHVRSAGLTVAHRGSGLSYGDAALNQGGAVILSEGLDRIVELDAEEGWIRVQAGVTVETLWKAVLPHGWWPPVVPGTMKVTIGGAVAMNIHGKNQFVKGSIGEHVTGLSVVRSDGSLERLGVDRERGAVRAVVGAQGLNGTITEVTLRLQKVHSGYLDVLSWSTPSLRATLDVLEERAPSSDYAVAWIDCFPSGRGAGRGLLHFAHYLPPDHPRAGRAMEVVDQQLPGSILGLLPRSQAWRALRPFTNDPGMRLVNLGRVVSGRPRHGRSYAQTHAAFHFLLDYVPGWQRVYRPHGLVQYQLFVPREAARDAFGEALRLQRVTGVRSYLGVVKRHRPDDFAASYSPDGFSLALDFPVRPGRLAALRRLCRSYDDLLRDVGGALYAAKDAVGVGRLPLDRDPLFSSNLVRRWEAGCREEA
;
A
#
# COMPACT_ATOMS: atom_id res chain seq x y z
N MET A 1 -9.18 -22.91 27.19
CA MET A 1 -8.75 -22.20 25.97
C MET A 1 -9.43 -20.84 26.00
N SER A 2 -8.69 -19.73 25.81
CA SER A 2 -9.30 -18.42 25.71
C SER A 2 -10.31 -18.41 24.55
N PRO A 3 -11.51 -17.80 24.73
CA PRO A 3 -12.53 -17.70 23.68
C PRO A 3 -12.02 -16.94 22.43
N VAL A 4 -10.93 -16.19 22.56
CA VAL A 4 -10.31 -15.39 21.49
C VAL A 4 -9.32 -16.20 20.62
N ALA A 5 -8.82 -17.36 21.09
CA ALA A 5 -7.84 -18.19 20.38
C ALA A 5 -8.51 -19.21 19.46
N SER A 6 -8.25 -19.15 18.15
CA SER A 6 -8.80 -20.11 17.16
C SER A 6 -7.89 -21.28 16.79
N GLY A 7 -6.72 -21.40 17.43
CA GLY A 7 -5.77 -22.49 17.18
C GLY A 7 -4.67 -22.15 16.16
N MET A 8 -4.03 -23.21 15.63
CA MET A 8 -2.93 -23.07 14.66
C MET A 8 -3.47 -23.03 13.23
N GLU A 9 -3.22 -21.92 12.53
CA GLU A 9 -3.65 -21.70 11.16
C GLU A 9 -2.48 -21.39 10.22
N THR A 10 -2.64 -21.70 8.94
CA THR A 10 -1.70 -21.29 7.89
C THR A 10 -2.17 -19.98 7.26
N LEU A 11 -1.45 -18.91 7.54
CA LEU A 11 -1.65 -17.59 6.95
C LEU A 11 -0.73 -17.39 5.75
N ARG A 12 -1.14 -16.57 4.78
CA ARG A 12 -0.36 -16.27 3.58
C ARG A 12 -0.25 -14.78 3.36
N GLY A 13 0.90 -14.33 2.86
CA GLY A 13 1.07 -12.98 2.30
C GLY A 13 0.21 -12.82 1.04
N TRP A 14 -0.16 -11.60 0.71
CA TRP A 14 -1.04 -11.33 -0.42
C TRP A 14 -0.41 -11.71 -1.77
N GLY A 15 0.91 -11.60 -1.91
CA GLY A 15 1.67 -12.07 -3.08
C GLY A 15 1.68 -13.58 -3.27
N MET A 16 1.17 -14.36 -2.31
CA MET A 16 1.08 -15.83 -2.32
C MET A 16 2.44 -16.55 -2.27
N VAL A 17 3.54 -15.83 -2.07
CA VAL A 17 4.91 -16.38 -2.02
C VAL A 17 5.29 -16.80 -0.60
N CYS A 18 4.87 -16.02 0.39
CA CYS A 18 5.16 -16.24 1.80
C CYS A 18 3.96 -16.86 2.51
N HIS A 19 4.21 -17.80 3.40
CA HIS A 19 3.20 -18.36 4.31
C HIS A 19 3.83 -18.68 5.66
N ALA A 20 3.02 -18.74 6.70
CA ALA A 20 3.44 -19.10 8.04
C ALA A 20 2.33 -19.85 8.76
N ARG A 21 2.69 -20.80 9.60
CA ARG A 21 1.78 -21.47 10.53
C ARG A 21 1.89 -20.78 11.89
N SER A 22 0.80 -20.17 12.34
CA SER A 22 0.76 -19.32 13.52
C SER A 22 -0.44 -19.64 14.40
N ARG A 23 -0.35 -19.35 15.71
CA ARG A 23 -1.52 -19.33 16.58
C ARG A 23 -2.28 -18.03 16.34
N VAL A 24 -3.56 -18.12 15.99
CA VAL A 24 -4.35 -16.97 15.58
C VAL A 24 -5.30 -16.53 16.70
N TYR A 25 -5.38 -15.23 16.93
CA TYR A 25 -6.30 -14.56 17.86
C TYR A 25 -7.18 -13.60 17.09
N ARG A 26 -8.49 -13.53 17.44
CA ARG A 26 -9.49 -12.68 16.77
C ARG A 26 -10.26 -11.83 17.78
N PRO A 27 -9.61 -10.84 18.41
CA PRO A 27 -10.25 -9.99 19.40
C PRO A 27 -11.29 -9.07 18.76
N ARG A 28 -12.33 -8.73 19.54
CA ARG A 28 -13.41 -7.82 19.19
C ARG A 28 -13.50 -6.59 20.10
N SER A 29 -12.67 -6.55 21.15
CA SER A 29 -12.57 -5.44 22.08
C SER A 29 -11.13 -5.25 22.57
N ASP A 30 -10.86 -4.13 23.25
CA ASP A 30 -9.56 -3.85 23.88
C ASP A 30 -9.22 -4.90 24.94
N GLU A 31 -10.22 -5.33 25.74
CA GLU A 31 -10.06 -6.35 26.78
C GLU A 31 -9.65 -7.68 26.18
N GLU A 32 -10.25 -8.07 25.05
CA GLU A 32 -9.87 -9.29 24.33
C GLU A 32 -8.47 -9.20 23.72
N VAL A 33 -8.01 -8.00 23.32
CA VAL A 33 -6.61 -7.78 22.91
C VAL A 33 -5.67 -7.97 24.08
N VAL A 34 -5.99 -7.39 25.25
CA VAL A 34 -5.21 -7.56 26.50
C VAL A 34 -5.12 -9.04 26.89
N GLU A 35 -6.23 -9.77 26.84
CA GLU A 35 -6.27 -11.21 27.11
C GLU A 35 -5.40 -12.00 26.12
N ALA A 36 -5.48 -11.69 24.82
CA ALA A 36 -4.66 -12.33 23.80
C ALA A 36 -3.16 -12.11 24.04
N LEU A 37 -2.75 -10.87 24.37
CA LEU A 37 -1.35 -10.55 24.68
C LEU A 37 -0.86 -11.25 25.97
N ALA A 38 -1.69 -11.33 27.00
CA ALA A 38 -1.36 -12.08 28.22
C ALA A 38 -1.11 -13.57 27.91
N HIS A 39 -1.96 -14.17 27.09
CA HIS A 39 -1.80 -15.54 26.61
C HIS A 39 -0.51 -15.74 25.81
N VAL A 40 -0.19 -14.80 24.89
CA VAL A 40 1.02 -14.86 24.07
C VAL A 40 2.27 -14.81 24.96
N ARG A 41 2.29 -13.91 25.96
CA ARG A 41 3.39 -13.80 26.93
C ARG A 41 3.56 -15.08 27.75
N SER A 42 2.46 -15.60 28.31
CA SER A 42 2.52 -16.82 29.14
C SER A 42 3.00 -18.04 28.36
N ALA A 43 2.75 -18.06 27.03
CA ALA A 43 3.21 -19.12 26.14
C ALA A 43 4.65 -18.90 25.62
N GLY A 44 5.33 -17.82 25.99
CA GLY A 44 6.68 -17.48 25.49
C GLY A 44 6.73 -17.24 23.98
N LEU A 45 5.62 -16.79 23.38
CA LEU A 45 5.52 -16.54 21.95
C LEU A 45 5.73 -15.05 21.64
N THR A 46 6.19 -14.75 20.44
CA THR A 46 6.10 -13.41 19.85
C THR A 46 4.78 -13.25 19.08
N VAL A 47 4.36 -11.99 18.83
CA VAL A 47 3.12 -11.69 18.13
C VAL A 47 3.35 -10.75 16.95
N ALA A 48 2.71 -11.05 15.81
CA ALA A 48 2.53 -10.13 14.70
C ALA A 48 1.07 -9.68 14.60
N HIS A 49 0.86 -8.51 13.97
CA HIS A 49 -0.46 -7.98 13.70
C HIS A 49 -0.85 -8.18 12.24
N ARG A 50 -2.15 -8.41 12.01
CA ARG A 50 -2.68 -8.61 10.68
C ARG A 50 -4.07 -7.99 10.56
N GLY A 51 -4.23 -7.04 9.65
CA GLY A 51 -5.52 -6.61 9.15
C GLY A 51 -6.01 -7.56 8.05
N SER A 52 -6.52 -7.05 6.95
CA SER A 52 -7.02 -7.86 5.82
C SER A 52 -5.93 -8.66 5.06
N GLY A 53 -4.70 -8.69 5.55
CA GLY A 53 -3.61 -9.49 4.99
C GLY A 53 -3.14 -9.08 3.60
N LEU A 54 -3.17 -7.79 3.29
CA LEU A 54 -2.86 -7.23 1.97
C LEU A 54 -1.40 -6.80 1.80
N SER A 55 -0.55 -6.98 2.81
CA SER A 55 0.92 -6.91 2.64
C SER A 55 1.38 -8.03 1.71
N TYR A 56 2.19 -7.69 0.70
CA TYR A 56 2.59 -8.63 -0.35
C TYR A 56 3.50 -9.74 0.18
N GLY A 57 4.41 -9.40 1.09
CA GLY A 57 5.38 -10.30 1.69
C GLY A 57 4.94 -10.88 3.03
N ASP A 58 5.87 -10.88 3.96
CA ASP A 58 5.83 -11.58 5.23
C ASP A 58 5.63 -10.69 6.47
N ALA A 59 5.38 -9.40 6.28
CA ALA A 59 5.22 -8.43 7.37
C ALA A 59 4.07 -8.75 8.35
N ALA A 60 3.01 -9.39 7.88
CA ALA A 60 1.84 -9.79 8.68
C ALA A 60 1.79 -11.32 8.93
N LEU A 61 2.96 -11.97 8.96
CA LEU A 61 3.14 -13.41 9.20
C LEU A 61 4.08 -13.63 10.37
N ASN A 62 3.89 -14.72 11.16
CA ASN A 62 4.72 -15.04 12.30
C ASN A 62 4.87 -16.58 12.48
N GLN A 63 5.81 -17.18 11.77
CA GLN A 63 6.03 -18.63 11.81
C GLN A 63 6.35 -19.11 13.22
N GLY A 64 5.53 -20.03 13.73
CA GLY A 64 5.67 -20.61 15.06
C GLY A 64 5.22 -19.69 16.21
N GLY A 65 4.95 -18.42 15.94
CA GLY A 65 4.45 -17.44 16.91
C GLY A 65 2.93 -17.24 16.84
N ALA A 66 2.49 -16.11 17.39
CA ALA A 66 1.09 -15.68 17.40
C ALA A 66 0.82 -14.61 16.32
N VAL A 67 -0.43 -14.53 15.88
CA VAL A 67 -0.94 -13.43 15.03
C VAL A 67 -2.26 -12.93 15.60
N ILE A 68 -2.36 -11.63 15.86
CA ILE A 68 -3.60 -10.95 16.20
C ILE A 68 -4.22 -10.41 14.91
N LEU A 69 -5.44 -10.86 14.59
CA LEU A 69 -6.25 -10.35 13.47
C LEU A 69 -7.12 -9.19 13.98
N SER A 70 -6.96 -8.01 13.39
CA SER A 70 -7.77 -6.84 13.76
C SER A 70 -9.16 -6.81 13.12
N GLU A 71 -9.51 -7.79 12.28
CA GLU A 71 -10.79 -7.79 11.53
C GLU A 71 -12.04 -7.76 12.42
N GLY A 72 -11.95 -8.24 13.66
CA GLY A 72 -13.04 -8.19 14.65
C GLY A 72 -13.24 -6.81 15.31
N LEU A 73 -12.28 -5.91 15.17
CA LEU A 73 -12.34 -4.53 15.65
C LEU A 73 -12.85 -3.62 14.52
N ASP A 74 -14.12 -3.75 14.13
CA ASP A 74 -14.65 -3.24 12.86
C ASP A 74 -15.71 -2.13 12.99
N ARG A 75 -15.84 -1.53 14.18
CA ARG A 75 -16.83 -0.49 14.44
C ARG A 75 -16.33 0.90 14.08
N ILE A 76 -17.21 1.71 13.49
CA ILE A 76 -17.08 3.17 13.49
C ILE A 76 -17.53 3.63 14.88
N VAL A 77 -16.63 4.26 15.61
CA VAL A 77 -16.87 4.69 17.00
C VAL A 77 -17.57 6.03 17.02
N GLU A 78 -17.10 6.99 16.19
CA GLU A 78 -17.62 8.35 16.15
C GLU A 78 -17.29 9.01 14.82
N LEU A 79 -18.22 9.80 14.30
CA LEU A 79 -18.03 10.66 13.12
C LEU A 79 -18.48 12.07 13.47
N ASP A 80 -17.56 13.02 13.41
CA ASP A 80 -17.89 14.43 13.42
C ASP A 80 -17.89 14.97 11.99
N ALA A 81 -19.08 15.11 11.43
CA ALA A 81 -19.24 15.57 10.06
C ALA A 81 -19.13 17.11 9.91
N GLU A 82 -19.17 17.86 11.01
CA GLU A 82 -18.97 19.32 11.00
C GLU A 82 -17.49 19.65 10.97
N GLU A 83 -16.71 19.07 11.91
CA GLU A 83 -15.29 19.29 12.04
C GLU A 83 -14.43 18.41 11.10
N GLY A 84 -15.02 17.37 10.51
CA GLY A 84 -14.37 16.51 9.53
C GLY A 84 -13.32 15.58 10.09
N TRP A 85 -13.66 14.87 11.17
CA TRP A 85 -12.85 13.79 11.69
C TRP A 85 -13.69 12.55 12.00
N ILE A 86 -13.02 11.42 12.07
CA ILE A 86 -13.66 10.13 12.38
C ILE A 86 -12.77 9.30 13.30
N ARG A 87 -13.37 8.62 14.28
CA ARG A 87 -12.73 7.60 15.11
C ARG A 87 -13.30 6.24 14.78
N VAL A 88 -12.39 5.33 14.43
CA VAL A 88 -12.71 3.97 13.99
C VAL A 88 -11.84 2.95 14.70
N GLN A 89 -12.36 1.74 14.87
CA GLN A 89 -11.56 0.61 15.30
C GLN A 89 -10.62 0.15 14.17
N ALA A 90 -9.50 -0.49 14.55
CA ALA A 90 -8.38 -0.81 13.65
C ALA A 90 -8.75 -1.73 12.48
N GLY A 91 -9.78 -2.55 12.60
CA GLY A 91 -10.26 -3.48 11.58
C GLY A 91 -11.22 -2.86 10.56
N VAL A 92 -11.71 -1.63 10.79
CA VAL A 92 -12.51 -0.90 9.79
C VAL A 92 -11.71 -0.78 8.51
N THR A 93 -12.32 -1.12 7.37
CA THR A 93 -11.65 -1.02 6.07
C THR A 93 -11.75 0.40 5.47
N VAL A 94 -10.84 0.74 4.56
CA VAL A 94 -10.97 1.97 3.76
C VAL A 94 -12.31 2.02 3.02
N GLU A 95 -12.85 0.85 2.62
CA GLU A 95 -14.18 0.76 1.99
C GLU A 95 -15.29 1.19 2.94
N THR A 96 -15.30 0.65 4.16
CA THR A 96 -16.29 1.01 5.19
C THR A 96 -16.17 2.49 5.53
N LEU A 97 -14.93 2.99 5.66
CA LEU A 97 -14.67 4.38 5.99
C LEU A 97 -15.23 5.34 4.93
N TRP A 98 -14.84 5.21 3.65
CA TRP A 98 -15.27 6.15 2.63
C TRP A 98 -16.79 6.11 2.39
N LYS A 99 -17.41 4.93 2.53
CA LYS A 99 -18.87 4.77 2.42
C LYS A 99 -19.61 5.52 3.53
N ALA A 100 -19.02 5.58 4.72
CA ALA A 100 -19.60 6.31 5.84
C ALA A 100 -19.46 7.82 5.70
N VAL A 101 -18.34 8.32 5.17
CA VAL A 101 -18.02 9.75 5.23
C VAL A 101 -18.40 10.52 3.95
N LEU A 102 -18.44 9.87 2.77
CA LEU A 102 -18.72 10.55 1.50
C LEU A 102 -20.09 11.25 1.45
N PRO A 103 -21.20 10.65 1.93
CA PRO A 103 -22.50 11.32 1.95
C PRO A 103 -22.52 12.62 2.78
N HIS A 104 -21.56 12.77 3.70
CA HIS A 104 -21.38 13.99 4.51
C HIS A 104 -20.39 14.99 3.91
N GLY A 105 -19.93 14.76 2.69
CA GLY A 105 -18.98 15.66 1.99
C GLY A 105 -17.53 15.47 2.41
N TRP A 106 -17.16 14.26 2.85
CA TRP A 106 -15.81 13.94 3.27
C TRP A 106 -15.23 12.74 2.52
N TRP A 107 -13.91 12.69 2.42
CA TRP A 107 -13.16 11.58 1.84
C TRP A 107 -11.98 11.20 2.74
N PRO A 108 -11.55 9.93 2.79
CA PRO A 108 -10.32 9.58 3.51
C PRO A 108 -9.12 10.35 2.91
N PRO A 109 -8.27 10.96 3.74
CA PRO A 109 -7.23 11.88 3.25
C PRO A 109 -6.19 11.19 2.38
N VAL A 110 -5.87 9.92 2.68
CA VAL A 110 -4.92 9.07 1.95
C VAL A 110 -5.51 7.68 1.79
N VAL A 111 -5.54 7.18 0.55
CA VAL A 111 -6.03 5.83 0.25
C VAL A 111 -5.06 5.07 -0.65
N PRO A 112 -4.90 3.75 -0.45
CA PRO A 112 -4.08 2.91 -1.31
C PRO A 112 -4.82 2.52 -2.59
N GLY A 113 -4.23 1.67 -3.43
CA GLY A 113 -4.83 1.19 -4.68
C GLY A 113 -5.98 0.20 -4.54
N THR A 114 -6.32 -0.22 -3.33
CA THR A 114 -7.46 -1.10 -2.99
C THR A 114 -8.17 -0.58 -1.75
N MET A 115 -9.49 -0.67 -1.73
CA MET A 115 -10.33 -0.24 -0.60
C MET A 115 -10.42 -1.29 0.53
N LYS A 116 -9.78 -2.44 0.37
CA LYS A 116 -9.88 -3.58 1.33
C LYS A 116 -8.90 -3.51 2.49
N VAL A 117 -7.98 -2.54 2.51
CA VAL A 117 -7.02 -2.35 3.60
C VAL A 117 -7.73 -1.89 4.87
N THR A 118 -7.38 -2.46 6.02
CA THR A 118 -7.87 -2.00 7.33
C THR A 118 -7.16 -0.72 7.77
N ILE A 119 -7.84 0.14 8.52
CA ILE A 119 -7.28 1.42 8.97
C ILE A 119 -6.11 1.21 9.92
N GLY A 120 -6.18 0.26 10.87
CA GLY A 120 -5.04 -0.09 11.72
C GLY A 120 -3.84 -0.58 10.92
N GLY A 121 -4.06 -1.43 9.90
CA GLY A 121 -3.00 -1.87 9.00
C GLY A 121 -2.44 -0.74 8.13
N ALA A 122 -3.29 0.19 7.70
CA ALA A 122 -2.88 1.38 6.97
C ALA A 122 -1.95 2.28 7.79
N VAL A 123 -2.29 2.52 9.07
CA VAL A 123 -1.49 3.32 9.99
C VAL A 123 -0.21 2.59 10.39
N ALA A 124 -0.27 1.29 10.70
CA ALA A 124 0.89 0.49 11.07
C ALA A 124 1.94 0.43 9.94
N MET A 125 1.52 0.50 8.68
CA MET A 125 2.39 0.54 7.49
C MET A 125 2.61 1.96 6.97
N ASN A 126 2.03 2.97 7.59
CA ASN A 126 2.06 4.37 7.14
C ASN A 126 1.81 4.48 5.64
N ILE A 127 0.66 3.97 5.16
CA ILE A 127 0.39 3.88 3.71
C ILE A 127 0.48 5.24 3.01
N HIS A 128 0.85 5.20 1.74
CA HIS A 128 0.85 6.35 0.85
C HIS A 128 -0.13 6.18 -0.32
N GLY A 129 -0.73 7.28 -0.75
CA GLY A 129 -1.65 7.36 -1.88
C GLY A 129 -0.98 7.83 -3.18
N LYS A 130 -1.82 8.24 -4.14
CA LYS A 130 -1.42 8.98 -5.35
C LYS A 130 -1.18 10.47 -5.06
N ASN A 131 -1.56 10.91 -3.87
CA ASN A 131 -1.47 12.29 -3.37
C ASN A 131 -0.31 12.49 -2.38
N GLN A 132 0.65 11.57 -2.35
CA GLN A 132 1.70 11.58 -1.32
C GLN A 132 2.51 12.88 -1.35
N PHE A 133 2.78 13.45 -2.52
CA PHE A 133 3.54 14.70 -2.60
C PHE A 133 2.83 15.87 -1.92
N VAL A 134 1.51 15.98 -2.05
CA VAL A 134 0.73 17.10 -1.48
C VAL A 134 0.23 16.78 -0.08
N LYS A 135 -0.28 15.57 0.14
CA LYS A 135 -0.93 15.17 1.40
C LYS A 135 -0.06 14.33 2.33
N GLY A 136 1.08 13.84 1.85
CA GLY A 136 1.94 12.93 2.62
C GLY A 136 1.37 11.53 2.75
N SER A 137 1.75 10.84 3.81
CA SER A 137 1.27 9.51 4.19
C SER A 137 0.06 9.61 5.14
N ILE A 138 -0.62 8.49 5.37
CA ILE A 138 -1.82 8.45 6.24
C ILE A 138 -1.52 8.94 7.66
N GLY A 139 -0.30 8.68 8.17
CA GLY A 139 0.10 9.06 9.51
C GLY A 139 0.06 10.57 9.77
N GLU A 140 0.20 11.41 8.75
CA GLU A 140 0.10 12.86 8.87
C GLU A 140 -1.34 13.35 9.15
N HIS A 141 -2.31 12.47 8.96
CA HIS A 141 -3.73 12.74 9.20
C HIS A 141 -4.27 12.00 10.45
N VAL A 142 -3.42 11.23 11.14
CA VAL A 142 -3.77 10.61 12.42
C VAL A 142 -3.73 11.69 13.49
N THR A 143 -4.84 11.89 14.20
CA THR A 143 -4.96 12.83 15.32
C THR A 143 -4.99 12.12 16.65
N GLY A 144 -5.31 10.84 16.69
CA GLY A 144 -5.29 10.03 17.91
C GLY A 144 -5.20 8.54 17.63
N LEU A 145 -4.71 7.79 18.62
CA LEU A 145 -4.59 6.33 18.60
C LEU A 145 -4.96 5.75 19.96
N SER A 146 -5.64 4.60 19.96
CA SER A 146 -5.69 3.69 21.11
C SER A 146 -4.75 2.52 20.85
N VAL A 147 -3.83 2.23 21.78
CA VAL A 147 -2.79 1.23 21.64
C VAL A 147 -2.70 0.38 22.89
N VAL A 148 -2.78 -0.93 22.75
CA VAL A 148 -2.50 -1.89 23.82
C VAL A 148 -1.03 -2.27 23.77
N ARG A 149 -0.30 -2.00 24.86
CA ARG A 149 1.12 -2.33 25.01
C ARG A 149 1.33 -3.80 25.39
N SER A 150 2.56 -4.25 25.34
CA SER A 150 2.91 -5.64 25.67
C SER A 150 2.58 -6.05 27.12
N ASP A 151 2.60 -5.11 28.05
CA ASP A 151 2.21 -5.32 29.45
C ASP A 151 0.69 -5.43 29.68
N GLY A 152 -0.10 -5.12 28.64
CA GLY A 152 -1.57 -5.08 28.66
C GLY A 152 -2.14 -3.71 28.98
N SER A 153 -1.33 -2.68 29.20
CA SER A 153 -1.81 -1.32 29.39
C SER A 153 -2.43 -0.77 28.10
N LEU A 154 -3.56 -0.09 28.24
CA LEU A 154 -4.24 0.64 27.16
C LEU A 154 -3.85 2.12 27.21
N GLU A 155 -3.15 2.59 26.21
CA GLU A 155 -2.81 3.99 26.04
C GLU A 155 -3.70 4.66 25.00
N ARG A 156 -4.20 5.89 25.33
CA ARG A 156 -4.89 6.76 24.38
C ARG A 156 -4.00 7.96 24.09
N LEU A 157 -3.43 7.97 22.88
CA LEU A 157 -2.44 8.95 22.44
C LEU A 157 -3.12 10.00 21.55
N GLY A 158 -2.88 11.28 21.83
CA GLY A 158 -3.32 12.41 21.02
C GLY A 158 -2.12 13.19 20.46
N VAL A 159 -2.20 13.61 19.20
CA VAL A 159 -1.11 14.36 18.53
C VAL A 159 -0.80 15.68 19.25
N ASP A 160 -1.81 16.32 19.84
CA ASP A 160 -1.63 17.60 20.54
C ASP A 160 -0.79 17.49 21.81
N ARG A 161 -0.81 16.32 22.47
CA ARG A 161 -0.11 16.08 23.76
C ARG A 161 1.07 15.13 23.61
N GLU A 162 0.89 14.04 22.86
CA GLU A 162 1.88 12.94 22.73
C GLU A 162 2.32 12.71 21.27
N ARG A 163 2.60 13.78 20.52
CA ARG A 163 2.98 13.70 19.10
C ARG A 163 4.12 12.71 18.86
N GLY A 164 5.14 12.68 19.72
CA GLY A 164 6.26 11.75 19.62
C GLY A 164 5.82 10.29 19.75
N ALA A 165 4.93 9.98 20.71
CA ALA A 165 4.41 8.64 20.91
C ALA A 165 3.52 8.18 19.74
N VAL A 166 2.66 9.05 19.20
CA VAL A 166 1.88 8.75 17.99
C VAL A 166 2.81 8.43 16.81
N ARG A 167 3.87 9.24 16.60
CA ARG A 167 4.84 9.03 15.52
C ARG A 167 5.71 7.79 15.68
N ALA A 168 5.93 7.34 16.91
CA ALA A 168 6.63 6.08 17.18
C ALA A 168 5.78 4.85 16.84
N VAL A 169 4.44 4.95 16.85
CA VAL A 169 3.51 3.86 16.51
C VAL A 169 3.22 3.82 15.01
N VAL A 170 3.06 4.98 14.37
CA VAL A 170 2.78 5.10 12.94
C VAL A 170 3.97 4.59 12.12
N GLY A 171 3.72 3.68 11.18
CA GLY A 171 4.75 3.09 10.33
C GLY A 171 5.62 2.02 11.01
N ALA A 172 5.44 1.81 12.31
CA ALA A 172 6.23 0.85 13.10
C ALA A 172 5.82 -0.62 12.90
N GLN A 173 4.96 -0.93 11.94
CA GLN A 173 4.53 -2.30 11.60
C GLN A 173 3.86 -3.04 12.77
N GLY A 174 3.36 -2.31 13.78
CA GLY A 174 2.81 -2.86 15.01
C GLY A 174 3.88 -3.32 16.02
N LEU A 175 5.14 -2.92 15.87
CA LEU A 175 6.24 -3.34 16.76
C LEU A 175 6.28 -2.58 18.09
N ASN A 176 5.44 -1.56 18.25
CA ASN A 176 5.35 -0.73 19.46
C ASN A 176 3.99 -0.86 20.16
N GLY A 177 3.18 -1.85 19.80
CA GLY A 177 1.88 -2.10 20.40
C GLY A 177 0.80 -2.49 19.39
N THR A 178 -0.32 -2.97 19.91
CA THR A 178 -1.51 -3.33 19.12
C THR A 178 -2.42 -2.12 18.99
N ILE A 179 -2.53 -1.56 17.77
CA ILE A 179 -3.48 -0.47 17.49
C ILE A 179 -4.89 -1.04 17.53
N THR A 180 -5.76 -0.46 18.35
CA THR A 180 -7.17 -0.86 18.46
C THR A 180 -8.14 0.19 17.93
N GLU A 181 -7.81 1.49 18.06
CA GLU A 181 -8.57 2.58 17.46
C GLU A 181 -7.65 3.61 16.79
N VAL A 182 -8.22 4.29 15.80
CA VAL A 182 -7.56 5.38 15.07
C VAL A 182 -8.53 6.54 14.91
N THR A 183 -8.08 7.75 15.23
CA THR A 183 -8.79 8.99 14.90
C THR A 183 -8.09 9.65 13.70
N LEU A 184 -8.85 9.93 12.65
CA LEU A 184 -8.36 10.51 11.40
C LEU A 184 -9.05 11.84 11.11
N ARG A 185 -8.28 12.85 10.71
CA ARG A 185 -8.81 14.03 10.02
C ARG A 185 -9.16 13.66 8.58
N LEU A 186 -10.32 14.10 8.13
CA LEU A 186 -10.86 13.81 6.80
C LEU A 186 -10.53 14.92 5.80
N GLN A 187 -10.63 14.61 4.51
CA GLN A 187 -10.51 15.57 3.42
C GLN A 187 -11.90 16.04 2.99
N LYS A 188 -12.18 17.33 3.07
CA LYS A 188 -13.44 17.90 2.55
C LYS A 188 -13.48 17.76 1.04
N VAL A 189 -14.63 17.30 0.52
CA VAL A 189 -14.89 17.16 -0.92
C VAL A 189 -16.26 17.78 -1.24
N HIS A 190 -16.33 18.47 -2.39
CA HIS A 190 -17.54 19.12 -2.87
C HIS A 190 -18.24 18.33 -3.97
N SER A 191 -17.63 17.26 -4.45
CA SER A 191 -18.17 16.37 -5.47
C SER A 191 -17.59 14.96 -5.28
N GLY A 192 -18.37 13.94 -5.63
CA GLY A 192 -17.88 12.55 -5.77
C GLY A 192 -17.03 12.33 -7.03
N TYR A 193 -16.82 13.37 -7.84
CA TYR A 193 -15.94 13.34 -9.01
C TYR A 193 -14.63 14.07 -8.77
N LEU A 194 -13.59 13.62 -9.47
CA LEU A 194 -12.33 14.32 -9.71
C LEU A 194 -12.27 14.76 -11.17
N ASP A 195 -11.59 15.88 -11.46
CA ASP A 195 -11.10 16.20 -12.81
C ASP A 195 -9.75 15.51 -13.02
N VAL A 196 -9.66 14.62 -14.00
CA VAL A 196 -8.47 13.80 -14.27
C VAL A 196 -7.86 14.18 -15.60
N LEU A 197 -6.65 14.74 -15.58
CA LEU A 197 -5.84 14.99 -16.77
C LEU A 197 -5.00 13.74 -17.09
N SER A 198 -5.13 13.23 -18.30
CA SER A 198 -4.31 12.14 -18.83
C SER A 198 -3.13 12.67 -19.62
N TRP A 199 -1.93 12.10 -19.40
CA TRP A 199 -0.70 12.49 -20.06
C TRP A 199 0.12 11.27 -20.48
N SER A 200 0.74 11.30 -21.67
CA SER A 200 1.60 10.22 -22.13
C SER A 200 3.04 10.70 -22.33
N THR A 201 4.01 9.87 -21.98
CA THR A 201 5.44 10.19 -22.09
C THR A 201 6.18 9.11 -22.87
N PRO A 202 7.21 9.50 -23.66
CA PRO A 202 7.94 8.57 -24.51
C PRO A 202 9.00 7.75 -23.76
N SER A 203 9.40 8.14 -22.56
CA SER A 203 10.52 7.51 -21.82
C SER A 203 10.40 7.73 -20.30
N LEU A 204 11.19 6.98 -19.52
CA LEU A 204 11.33 7.16 -18.07
C LEU A 204 11.74 8.59 -17.71
N ARG A 205 12.74 9.14 -18.42
CA ARG A 205 13.19 10.52 -18.18
C ARG A 205 12.03 11.49 -18.30
N ALA A 206 11.32 11.48 -19.41
CA ALA A 206 10.16 12.35 -19.61
C ALA A 206 9.05 12.10 -18.56
N THR A 207 8.90 10.86 -18.09
CA THR A 207 7.94 10.52 -17.02
C THR A 207 8.32 11.21 -15.70
N LEU A 208 9.60 11.17 -15.31
CA LEU A 208 10.08 11.81 -14.08
C LEU A 208 10.03 13.34 -14.20
N ASP A 209 10.43 13.90 -15.34
CA ASP A 209 10.42 15.35 -15.59
C ASP A 209 8.97 15.90 -15.49
N VAL A 210 7.98 15.23 -16.09
CA VAL A 210 6.56 15.63 -16.02
C VAL A 210 5.95 15.44 -14.63
N LEU A 211 6.34 14.38 -13.90
CA LEU A 211 5.92 14.21 -12.50
C LEU A 211 6.50 15.31 -11.61
N GLU A 212 7.76 15.67 -11.78
CA GLU A 212 8.41 16.74 -11.03
C GLU A 212 7.73 18.09 -11.26
N GLU A 213 7.38 18.41 -12.53
CA GLU A 213 6.74 19.65 -12.90
C GLU A 213 5.30 19.75 -12.37
N ARG A 214 4.52 18.66 -12.45
CA ARG A 214 3.06 18.73 -12.27
C ARG A 214 2.54 18.20 -10.92
N ALA A 215 3.30 17.35 -10.21
CA ALA A 215 2.85 16.83 -8.92
C ALA A 215 2.62 17.93 -7.87
N PRO A 216 3.43 19.02 -7.80
CA PRO A 216 3.20 20.08 -6.82
C PRO A 216 1.87 20.83 -6.98
N SER A 217 1.36 20.93 -8.18
CA SER A 217 0.10 21.64 -8.49
C SER A 217 -1.11 20.71 -8.62
N SER A 218 -0.94 19.40 -8.37
CA SER A 218 -2.01 18.40 -8.51
C SER A 218 -2.36 17.78 -7.17
N ASP A 219 -3.65 17.60 -6.87
CA ASP A 219 -4.05 16.88 -5.66
C ASP A 219 -3.58 15.41 -5.71
N TYR A 220 -3.53 14.82 -6.90
CA TYR A 220 -3.10 13.44 -7.14
C TYR A 220 -2.21 13.36 -8.37
N ALA A 221 -1.10 12.65 -8.27
CA ALA A 221 -0.18 12.38 -9.37
C ALA A 221 0.31 10.94 -9.33
N VAL A 222 0.22 10.23 -10.45
CA VAL A 222 0.72 8.85 -10.60
C VAL A 222 1.07 8.56 -12.05
N ALA A 223 2.15 7.83 -12.26
CA ALA A 223 2.54 7.31 -13.56
C ALA A 223 2.54 5.78 -13.55
N TRP A 224 2.00 5.20 -14.60
CA TRP A 224 2.29 3.84 -15.02
C TRP A 224 3.41 3.87 -16.06
N ILE A 225 4.38 2.94 -15.98
CA ILE A 225 5.43 2.79 -16.97
C ILE A 225 5.49 1.38 -17.55
N ASP A 226 5.85 1.29 -18.82
CA ASP A 226 6.11 0.03 -19.51
C ASP A 226 7.58 -0.40 -19.28
N CYS A 227 7.77 -1.52 -18.57
CA CYS A 227 9.08 -2.04 -18.21
C CYS A 227 9.73 -2.92 -19.31
N PHE A 228 9.03 -3.17 -20.43
CA PHE A 228 9.54 -4.06 -21.50
C PHE A 228 10.44 -3.37 -22.51
N PRO A 229 10.17 -2.15 -23.01
CA PRO A 229 11.01 -1.49 -23.99
C PRO A 229 12.42 -1.21 -23.48
N SER A 230 13.34 -1.07 -24.43
CA SER A 230 14.74 -0.69 -24.21
C SER A 230 15.10 0.59 -24.99
N GLY A 231 16.31 1.09 -24.75
CA GLY A 231 16.81 2.28 -25.43
C GLY A 231 15.96 3.52 -25.13
N ARG A 232 15.71 4.34 -26.15
CA ARG A 232 14.97 5.62 -26.00
C ARG A 232 13.52 5.47 -25.51
N GLY A 233 12.90 4.28 -25.69
CA GLY A 233 11.54 4.00 -25.25
C GLY A 233 11.44 3.32 -23.88
N ALA A 234 12.54 3.10 -23.18
CA ALA A 234 12.54 2.47 -21.86
C ALA A 234 11.72 3.32 -20.86
N GLY A 235 10.75 2.67 -20.17
CA GLY A 235 9.92 3.35 -19.19
C GLY A 235 8.96 4.41 -19.79
N ARG A 236 8.56 4.29 -21.06
CA ARG A 236 7.46 5.10 -21.60
C ARG A 236 6.23 4.94 -20.72
N GLY A 237 5.49 6.02 -20.50
CA GLY A 237 4.48 6.04 -19.44
C GLY A 237 3.15 6.66 -19.82
N LEU A 238 2.17 6.39 -18.96
CA LEU A 238 0.87 7.07 -18.89
C LEU A 238 0.71 7.65 -17.50
N LEU A 239 0.51 8.95 -17.42
CA LEU A 239 0.38 9.68 -16.18
C LEU A 239 -1.07 10.16 -16.02
N HIS A 240 -1.51 10.22 -14.78
CA HIS A 240 -2.78 10.81 -14.41
C HIS A 240 -2.54 11.81 -13.29
N PHE A 241 -2.97 13.04 -13.54
CA PHE A 241 -3.04 14.10 -12.57
C PHE A 241 -4.50 14.35 -12.27
N ALA A 242 -4.87 14.52 -11.02
CA ALA A 242 -6.27 14.76 -10.70
C ALA A 242 -6.43 15.86 -9.66
N HIS A 243 -7.56 16.56 -9.76
CA HIS A 243 -7.95 17.66 -8.88
C HIS A 243 -9.32 17.43 -8.27
N TYR A 244 -9.48 17.86 -7.02
CA TYR A 244 -10.81 18.00 -6.43
C TYR A 244 -11.59 19.07 -7.18
N LEU A 245 -12.89 18.87 -7.33
CA LEU A 245 -13.76 19.88 -7.91
C LEU A 245 -14.11 20.94 -6.84
N PRO A 246 -14.02 22.24 -7.17
CA PRO A 246 -14.37 23.31 -6.24
C PRO A 246 -15.90 23.40 -6.02
N PRO A 247 -16.36 24.12 -4.98
CA PRO A 247 -17.78 24.18 -4.60
C PRO A 247 -18.69 24.84 -5.67
N ASP A 248 -18.14 25.69 -6.51
CA ASP A 248 -18.83 26.39 -7.60
C ASP A 248 -18.83 25.62 -8.93
N HIS A 249 -18.20 24.45 -8.98
CA HIS A 249 -18.14 23.64 -10.19
C HIS A 249 -19.52 23.05 -10.54
N PRO A 250 -19.91 22.94 -11.86
CA PRO A 250 -21.21 22.42 -12.29
C PRO A 250 -21.53 20.98 -11.82
N ARG A 251 -20.53 20.25 -11.36
CA ARG A 251 -20.67 18.91 -10.76
C ARG A 251 -20.56 18.90 -9.22
N ALA A 252 -20.57 20.05 -8.57
CA ALA A 252 -20.64 20.10 -7.11
C ALA A 252 -21.93 19.42 -6.62
N GLY A 253 -21.86 18.71 -5.50
CA GLY A 253 -22.97 17.91 -4.96
C GLY A 253 -23.32 16.64 -5.75
N ARG A 254 -22.66 16.35 -6.89
CA ARG A 254 -22.95 15.15 -7.69
C ARG A 254 -22.08 13.97 -7.26
N ALA A 255 -22.63 12.76 -7.39
CA ALA A 255 -22.00 11.48 -7.09
C ALA A 255 -21.49 11.38 -5.63
N MET A 256 -22.21 12.01 -4.69
CA MET A 256 -21.91 11.95 -3.26
C MET A 256 -22.49 10.71 -2.60
N GLU A 257 -23.40 10.02 -3.26
CA GLU A 257 -23.98 8.78 -2.74
C GLU A 257 -23.08 7.58 -3.01
N VAL A 258 -23.14 6.59 -2.11
CA VAL A 258 -22.34 5.36 -2.22
C VAL A 258 -22.62 4.61 -3.53
N VAL A 259 -23.87 4.63 -4.01
CA VAL A 259 -24.28 3.96 -5.25
C VAL A 259 -23.56 4.55 -6.48
N ASP A 260 -23.29 5.85 -6.49
CA ASP A 260 -22.63 6.54 -7.60
C ASP A 260 -21.14 6.19 -7.71
N GLN A 261 -20.56 5.68 -6.64
CA GLN A 261 -19.15 5.30 -6.55
C GLN A 261 -18.90 3.83 -6.91
N GLN A 262 -19.95 3.09 -7.30
CA GLN A 262 -19.79 1.67 -7.64
C GLN A 262 -18.90 1.47 -8.86
N LEU A 263 -17.93 0.58 -8.72
CA LEU A 263 -17.11 0.14 -9.85
C LEU A 263 -17.95 -0.69 -10.82
N PRO A 264 -17.68 -0.61 -12.15
CA PRO A 264 -18.45 -1.37 -13.15
C PRO A 264 -18.54 -2.86 -12.79
N GLY A 265 -19.71 -3.45 -12.89
CA GLY A 265 -19.95 -4.88 -12.60
C GLY A 265 -19.31 -5.83 -13.61
N SER A 266 -18.99 -5.32 -14.82
CA SER A 266 -18.37 -6.07 -15.92
C SER A 266 -17.28 -5.26 -16.60
N ILE A 267 -16.35 -5.95 -17.26
CA ILE A 267 -15.33 -5.36 -18.14
C ILE A 267 -15.89 -5.37 -19.56
N LEU A 268 -15.88 -4.20 -20.21
CA LEU A 268 -16.43 -3.98 -21.55
C LEU A 268 -17.90 -4.42 -21.73
N GLY A 269 -18.69 -4.45 -20.63
CA GLY A 269 -20.07 -4.88 -20.65
C GLY A 269 -20.30 -6.40 -20.79
N LEU A 270 -19.26 -7.18 -21.05
CA LEU A 270 -19.36 -8.60 -21.43
C LEU A 270 -18.82 -9.55 -20.34
N LEU A 271 -17.66 -9.23 -19.74
CA LEU A 271 -16.99 -10.12 -18.81
C LEU A 271 -17.28 -9.71 -17.36
N PRO A 272 -17.95 -10.54 -16.54
CA PRO A 272 -18.14 -10.25 -15.12
C PRO A 272 -16.78 -9.98 -14.44
N ARG A 273 -16.70 -8.90 -13.67
CA ARG A 273 -15.47 -8.46 -13.01
C ARG A 273 -14.82 -9.55 -12.16
N SER A 274 -15.62 -10.37 -11.49
CA SER A 274 -15.16 -11.50 -10.68
C SER A 274 -14.47 -12.61 -11.49
N GLN A 275 -14.69 -12.69 -12.80
CA GLN A 275 -14.12 -13.68 -13.72
C GLN A 275 -12.92 -13.11 -14.52
N ALA A 276 -12.72 -11.80 -14.49
CA ALA A 276 -11.74 -11.09 -15.32
C ALA A 276 -10.31 -11.61 -15.15
N TRP A 277 -9.92 -12.03 -13.93
CA TRP A 277 -8.62 -12.62 -13.68
C TRP A 277 -8.37 -13.91 -14.47
N ARG A 278 -9.43 -14.71 -14.78
CA ARG A 278 -9.31 -15.93 -15.60
C ARG A 278 -8.97 -15.59 -17.03
N ALA A 279 -9.62 -14.57 -17.60
CA ALA A 279 -9.35 -14.09 -18.95
C ALA A 279 -7.96 -13.46 -19.09
N LEU A 280 -7.45 -12.81 -18.03
CA LEU A 280 -6.12 -12.20 -18.01
C LEU A 280 -4.99 -13.23 -17.82
N ARG A 281 -5.25 -14.38 -17.19
CA ARG A 281 -4.24 -15.38 -16.85
C ARG A 281 -3.43 -15.90 -18.03
N PRO A 282 -4.00 -16.21 -19.23
CA PRO A 282 -3.22 -16.63 -20.39
C PRO A 282 -2.18 -15.61 -20.86
N PHE A 283 -2.42 -14.32 -20.60
CA PHE A 283 -1.54 -13.21 -20.94
C PHE A 283 -0.47 -12.94 -19.88
N THR A 284 -0.49 -13.63 -18.73
CA THR A 284 0.46 -13.45 -17.62
C THR A 284 1.80 -14.16 -17.95
N ASN A 285 2.39 -13.79 -19.07
CA ASN A 285 3.72 -14.21 -19.57
C ASN A 285 4.35 -13.04 -20.32
N ASP A 286 5.65 -13.13 -20.63
CA ASP A 286 6.38 -11.99 -21.20
C ASP A 286 5.80 -11.51 -22.56
N PRO A 287 5.47 -12.40 -23.55
CA PRO A 287 4.81 -11.96 -24.77
C PRO A 287 3.42 -11.37 -24.57
N GLY A 288 2.60 -12.01 -23.73
CA GLY A 288 1.24 -11.54 -23.43
C GLY A 288 1.25 -10.17 -22.74
N MET A 289 2.13 -9.97 -21.75
CA MET A 289 2.23 -8.67 -21.06
C MET A 289 2.82 -7.57 -21.94
N ARG A 290 3.71 -7.89 -22.87
CA ARG A 290 4.13 -6.93 -23.91
C ARG A 290 2.95 -6.45 -24.75
N LEU A 291 2.06 -7.36 -25.15
CA LEU A 291 0.86 -7.03 -25.91
C LEU A 291 -0.12 -6.18 -25.07
N VAL A 292 -0.37 -6.56 -23.82
CA VAL A 292 -1.20 -5.80 -22.89
C VAL A 292 -0.65 -4.39 -22.68
N ASN A 293 0.64 -4.25 -22.43
CA ASN A 293 1.28 -2.95 -22.24
C ASN A 293 1.27 -2.11 -23.53
N LEU A 294 1.48 -2.72 -24.69
CA LEU A 294 1.35 -2.03 -25.98
C LEU A 294 -0.07 -1.49 -26.17
N GLY A 295 -1.08 -2.35 -25.94
CA GLY A 295 -2.48 -1.96 -26.03
C GLY A 295 -2.81 -0.79 -25.09
N ARG A 296 -2.27 -0.81 -23.86
CA ARG A 296 -2.43 0.29 -22.90
C ARG A 296 -1.81 1.60 -23.40
N VAL A 297 -0.60 1.57 -23.94
CA VAL A 297 0.06 2.74 -24.53
C VAL A 297 -0.73 3.28 -25.71
N VAL A 298 -1.16 2.41 -26.63
CA VAL A 298 -1.92 2.80 -27.83
C VAL A 298 -3.27 3.44 -27.45
N SER A 299 -3.99 2.84 -26.50
CA SER A 299 -5.29 3.36 -26.03
C SER A 299 -5.17 4.63 -25.18
N GLY A 300 -4.03 4.85 -24.51
CA GLY A 300 -3.76 6.04 -23.71
C GLY A 300 -3.34 7.28 -24.51
N ARG A 301 -2.63 7.10 -25.63
CA ARG A 301 -2.12 8.21 -26.45
C ARG A 301 -3.17 9.23 -26.93
N PRO A 302 -4.36 8.83 -27.41
CA PRO A 302 -5.39 9.77 -27.84
C PRO A 302 -5.96 10.64 -26.70
N ARG A 303 -5.71 10.25 -25.45
CA ARG A 303 -6.13 10.99 -24.23
C ARG A 303 -5.07 11.97 -23.73
N HIS A 304 -3.90 12.03 -24.39
CA HIS A 304 -2.84 12.97 -24.00
C HIS A 304 -3.33 14.41 -23.98
N GLY A 305 -3.14 15.11 -22.85
CA GLY A 305 -3.57 16.48 -22.65
C GLY A 305 -5.08 16.68 -22.50
N ARG A 306 -5.86 15.60 -22.34
CA ARG A 306 -7.32 15.68 -22.16
C ARG A 306 -7.72 15.42 -20.72
N SER A 307 -8.62 16.28 -20.22
CA SER A 307 -9.28 16.07 -18.93
C SER A 307 -10.61 15.34 -19.10
N TYR A 308 -10.97 14.60 -18.05
CA TYR A 308 -12.25 13.91 -17.94
C TYR A 308 -12.63 13.73 -16.47
N ALA A 309 -13.94 13.68 -16.19
CA ALA A 309 -14.42 13.41 -14.84
C ALA A 309 -14.39 11.91 -14.54
N GLN A 310 -13.94 11.55 -13.34
CA GLN A 310 -13.94 10.19 -12.82
C GLN A 310 -14.34 10.21 -11.36
N THR A 311 -15.14 9.21 -10.91
CA THR A 311 -15.49 9.10 -9.49
C THR A 311 -14.27 8.77 -8.64
N HIS A 312 -14.30 9.18 -7.37
CA HIS A 312 -13.19 8.90 -6.43
C HIS A 312 -12.86 7.41 -6.37
N ALA A 313 -13.87 6.54 -6.21
CA ALA A 313 -13.64 5.10 -6.13
C ALA A 313 -12.99 4.54 -7.40
N ALA A 314 -13.47 4.97 -8.57
CA ALA A 314 -12.94 4.53 -9.86
C ALA A 314 -11.49 5.01 -10.10
N PHE A 315 -11.17 6.22 -9.66
CA PHE A 315 -9.81 6.75 -9.77
C PHE A 315 -8.84 6.07 -8.80
N HIS A 316 -9.26 5.86 -7.54
CA HIS A 316 -8.35 5.39 -6.50
C HIS A 316 -8.14 3.89 -6.52
N PHE A 317 -9.20 3.08 -6.65
CA PHE A 317 -9.18 1.66 -6.35
C PHE A 317 -9.02 0.78 -7.60
N LEU A 318 -7.95 1.05 -8.36
CA LEU A 318 -7.67 0.34 -9.62
C LEU A 318 -7.48 -1.16 -9.44
N LEU A 319 -7.01 -1.62 -8.28
CA LEU A 319 -6.83 -3.04 -7.99
C LEU A 319 -8.16 -3.76 -7.78
N ASP A 320 -9.22 -3.02 -7.43
CA ASP A 320 -10.55 -3.59 -7.19
C ASP A 320 -11.40 -3.71 -8.46
N TYR A 321 -10.92 -3.21 -9.61
CA TYR A 321 -11.56 -3.47 -10.91
C TYR A 321 -11.54 -4.95 -11.28
N VAL A 322 -10.52 -5.68 -10.86
CA VAL A 322 -10.41 -7.14 -11.03
C VAL A 322 -10.28 -7.78 -9.65
N PRO A 323 -11.38 -8.12 -8.97
CA PRO A 323 -11.33 -8.73 -7.64
C PRO A 323 -10.45 -9.98 -7.62
N GLY A 324 -9.50 -10.00 -6.67
CA GLY A 324 -8.54 -11.09 -6.56
C GLY A 324 -7.58 -11.20 -7.74
N TRP A 325 -7.23 -10.06 -8.38
CA TRP A 325 -6.36 -10.00 -9.55
C TRP A 325 -5.02 -10.74 -9.36
N GLN A 326 -4.48 -10.83 -8.13
CA GLN A 326 -3.27 -11.61 -7.84
C GLN A 326 -3.39 -13.09 -8.27
N ARG A 327 -4.61 -13.61 -8.42
CA ARG A 327 -4.86 -14.98 -8.88
C ARG A 327 -4.35 -15.25 -10.31
N VAL A 328 -4.10 -14.20 -11.11
CA VAL A 328 -3.48 -14.36 -12.44
C VAL A 328 -2.06 -14.96 -12.33
N TYR A 329 -1.38 -14.76 -11.20
CA TYR A 329 -0.02 -15.26 -10.93
C TYR A 329 0.02 -16.67 -10.32
N ARG A 330 -1.14 -17.33 -10.14
CA ARG A 330 -1.16 -18.74 -9.67
C ARG A 330 -0.44 -19.66 -10.65
N PRO A 331 0.21 -20.76 -10.16
CA PRO A 331 0.19 -21.23 -8.75
C PRO A 331 1.27 -20.59 -7.87
N HIS A 332 2.26 -19.86 -8.40
CA HIS A 332 3.50 -19.51 -7.73
C HIS A 332 3.50 -18.13 -7.07
N GLY A 333 2.53 -17.26 -7.43
CA GLY A 333 2.41 -15.92 -6.85
C GLY A 333 3.25 -14.85 -7.54
N LEU A 334 3.35 -13.71 -6.89
CA LEU A 334 4.14 -12.56 -7.32
C LEU A 334 4.92 -11.96 -6.16
N VAL A 335 6.04 -11.33 -6.51
CA VAL A 335 6.78 -10.41 -5.65
C VAL A 335 6.55 -9.01 -6.16
N GLN A 336 6.15 -8.09 -5.28
CA GLN A 336 6.19 -6.66 -5.58
C GLN A 336 7.39 -6.06 -4.84
N TYR A 337 8.26 -5.40 -5.58
CA TYR A 337 9.40 -4.67 -5.06
C TYR A 337 9.17 -3.18 -5.28
N GLN A 338 9.31 -2.36 -4.24
CA GLN A 338 9.12 -0.91 -4.34
C GLN A 338 10.36 -0.17 -3.84
N LEU A 339 11.05 0.46 -4.80
CA LEU A 339 12.21 1.31 -4.54
C LEU A 339 11.73 2.71 -4.21
N PHE A 340 12.26 3.30 -3.13
CA PHE A 340 12.16 4.72 -2.81
C PHE A 340 13.54 5.33 -2.93
N VAL A 341 13.68 6.36 -3.76
CA VAL A 341 14.98 6.94 -4.14
C VAL A 341 14.94 8.45 -4.00
N PRO A 342 16.00 9.09 -3.50
CA PRO A 342 16.15 10.55 -3.52
C PRO A 342 15.97 11.10 -4.93
N ARG A 343 15.46 12.32 -5.03
CA ARG A 343 15.14 13.02 -6.28
C ARG A 343 16.28 13.03 -7.29
N GLU A 344 17.48 13.34 -6.79
CA GLU A 344 18.70 13.49 -7.59
C GLU A 344 19.13 12.16 -8.22
N ALA A 345 18.95 11.06 -7.50
CA ALA A 345 19.34 9.71 -7.94
C ALA A 345 18.28 9.01 -8.78
N ALA A 346 17.03 9.48 -8.79
CA ALA A 346 15.89 8.73 -9.31
C ALA A 346 16.02 8.34 -10.79
N ARG A 347 16.56 9.23 -11.62
CA ARG A 347 16.74 8.98 -13.04
C ARG A 347 17.69 7.81 -13.31
N ASP A 348 18.84 7.84 -12.67
CA ASP A 348 19.89 6.84 -12.87
C ASP A 348 19.51 5.52 -12.18
N ALA A 349 19.02 5.58 -10.94
CA ALA A 349 18.61 4.41 -10.19
C ALA A 349 17.45 3.64 -10.87
N PHE A 350 16.42 4.32 -11.35
CA PHE A 350 15.32 3.65 -12.04
C PHE A 350 15.72 3.19 -13.45
N GLY A 351 16.62 3.92 -14.13
CA GLY A 351 17.26 3.49 -15.37
C GLY A 351 18.01 2.17 -15.18
N GLU A 352 18.82 2.10 -14.13
CA GLU A 352 19.57 0.91 -13.74
C GLU A 352 18.64 -0.24 -13.33
N ALA A 353 17.58 0.04 -12.52
CA ALA A 353 16.59 -0.96 -12.15
C ALA A 353 15.94 -1.61 -13.40
N LEU A 354 15.59 -0.83 -14.43
CA LEU A 354 15.09 -1.35 -15.69
C LEU A 354 16.18 -2.11 -16.50
N ARG A 355 17.45 -1.68 -16.42
CA ARG A 355 18.58 -2.38 -17.05
C ARG A 355 18.81 -3.76 -16.42
N LEU A 356 18.83 -3.83 -15.10
CA LEU A 356 18.99 -5.08 -14.34
C LEU A 356 17.92 -6.12 -14.66
N GLN A 357 16.66 -5.70 -14.87
CA GLN A 357 15.60 -6.59 -15.34
C GLN A 357 15.94 -7.22 -16.73
N ARG A 358 16.59 -6.46 -17.60
CA ARG A 358 16.99 -6.97 -18.92
C ARG A 358 18.11 -8.00 -18.81
N VAL A 359 19.13 -7.69 -18.04
CA VAL A 359 20.31 -8.54 -17.85
C VAL A 359 19.94 -9.85 -17.16
N THR A 360 19.09 -9.79 -16.12
CA THR A 360 18.66 -11.00 -15.39
C THR A 360 17.60 -11.82 -16.14
N GLY A 361 16.99 -11.25 -17.17
CA GLY A 361 15.88 -11.87 -17.90
C GLY A 361 14.57 -11.91 -17.11
N VAL A 362 14.49 -11.21 -15.94
CA VAL A 362 13.29 -11.11 -15.11
C VAL A 362 12.63 -9.77 -15.35
N ARG A 363 11.38 -9.78 -15.85
CA ARG A 363 10.65 -8.57 -16.21
C ARG A 363 9.53 -8.28 -15.24
N SER A 364 9.39 -7.02 -14.88
CA SER A 364 8.19 -6.54 -14.19
C SER A 364 7.05 -6.38 -15.18
N TYR A 365 5.85 -6.81 -14.76
CA TYR A 365 4.63 -6.71 -15.54
C TYR A 365 3.87 -5.42 -15.29
N LEU A 366 4.13 -4.77 -14.16
CA LEU A 366 3.57 -3.49 -13.78
C LEU A 366 4.67 -2.60 -13.21
N GLY A 367 4.83 -1.39 -13.74
CA GLY A 367 5.65 -0.35 -13.16
C GLY A 367 4.80 0.85 -12.77
N VAL A 368 4.89 1.30 -11.52
CA VAL A 368 4.17 2.48 -11.03
C VAL A 368 5.16 3.45 -10.41
N VAL A 369 5.19 4.68 -10.92
CA VAL A 369 6.04 5.76 -10.41
C VAL A 369 5.18 6.81 -9.71
N LYS A 370 5.66 7.29 -8.57
CA LYS A 370 5.07 8.41 -7.83
C LYS A 370 6.15 9.37 -7.37
N ARG A 371 5.81 10.65 -7.29
CA ARG A 371 6.60 11.69 -6.62
C ARG A 371 6.25 11.67 -5.14
N HIS A 372 7.25 11.79 -4.28
CA HIS A 372 7.13 11.77 -2.82
C HIS A 372 7.77 13.03 -2.22
N ARG A 373 7.21 13.49 -1.10
CA ARG A 373 7.87 14.40 -0.17
C ARG A 373 8.31 13.65 1.09
N PRO A 374 9.32 14.13 1.81
CA PRO A 374 9.76 13.49 3.05
C PRO A 374 8.69 13.60 4.14
N ASP A 375 8.75 12.69 5.09
CA ASP A 375 8.04 12.75 6.35
C ASP A 375 9.02 12.61 7.53
N ASP A 376 8.54 12.79 8.77
CA ASP A 376 9.34 12.78 9.99
C ASP A 376 8.94 11.62 10.95
N PHE A 377 8.37 10.54 10.42
CA PHE A 377 8.11 9.33 11.19
C PHE A 377 9.40 8.55 11.48
N ALA A 378 9.46 7.91 12.68
CA ALA A 378 10.64 7.16 13.10
C ALA A 378 11.04 6.03 12.13
N ALA A 379 10.06 5.39 11.49
CA ALA A 379 10.24 4.35 10.49
C ALA A 379 9.89 4.84 9.07
N SER A 380 10.31 6.08 8.74
CA SER A 380 10.06 6.65 7.41
C SER A 380 10.78 5.87 6.31
N TYR A 381 10.05 5.66 5.21
CA TYR A 381 10.56 5.14 3.94
C TYR A 381 10.52 6.19 2.82
N SER A 382 10.03 7.40 3.11
CA SER A 382 9.71 8.43 2.11
C SER A 382 10.76 9.54 2.07
N PRO A 383 11.70 9.52 1.11
CA PRO A 383 12.62 10.64 0.85
C PRO A 383 11.89 11.77 0.10
N ASP A 384 12.51 12.94 0.01
CA ASP A 384 12.21 13.87 -1.10
C ASP A 384 12.70 13.23 -2.40
N GLY A 385 11.77 12.60 -3.13
CA GLY A 385 12.18 11.77 -4.26
C GLY A 385 11.03 11.10 -4.98
N PHE A 386 11.31 9.91 -5.45
CA PHE A 386 10.37 9.11 -6.22
C PHE A 386 10.30 7.68 -5.71
N SER A 387 9.16 7.02 -5.95
CA SER A 387 9.07 5.57 -5.81
C SER A 387 8.79 4.89 -7.14
N LEU A 388 9.34 3.69 -7.31
CA LEU A 388 9.05 2.77 -8.41
C LEU A 388 8.62 1.42 -7.84
N ALA A 389 7.34 1.09 -7.98
CA ALA A 389 6.78 -0.21 -7.62
C ALA A 389 6.76 -1.14 -8.84
N LEU A 390 7.28 -2.35 -8.68
CA LEU A 390 7.50 -3.33 -9.74
C LEU A 390 6.92 -4.69 -9.35
N ASP A 391 6.06 -5.27 -10.20
CA ASP A 391 5.42 -6.57 -9.99
C ASP A 391 6.11 -7.66 -10.80
N PHE A 392 6.66 -8.65 -10.13
CA PHE A 392 7.36 -9.77 -10.74
C PHE A 392 6.60 -11.09 -10.56
N PRO A 393 6.27 -11.83 -11.63
CA PRO A 393 5.74 -13.17 -11.51
C PRO A 393 6.78 -14.11 -10.94
N VAL A 394 6.40 -14.92 -9.97
CA VAL A 394 7.27 -15.99 -9.47
C VAL A 394 7.16 -17.18 -10.39
N ARG A 395 8.31 -17.65 -10.89
CA ARG A 395 8.44 -18.83 -11.74
C ARG A 395 9.54 -19.72 -11.16
N PRO A 396 9.29 -21.02 -10.90
CA PRO A 396 10.29 -21.91 -10.29
C PRO A 396 11.64 -21.87 -10.98
N GLY A 397 11.66 -21.97 -12.32
CA GLY A 397 12.91 -21.93 -13.10
C GLY A 397 13.63 -20.57 -13.12
N ARG A 398 13.01 -19.48 -12.61
CA ARG A 398 13.60 -18.14 -12.55
C ARG A 398 13.69 -17.57 -11.13
N LEU A 399 13.38 -18.37 -10.09
CA LEU A 399 13.38 -17.89 -8.72
C LEU A 399 14.76 -17.40 -8.26
N ALA A 400 15.82 -18.11 -8.62
CA ALA A 400 17.20 -17.69 -8.32
C ALA A 400 17.55 -16.36 -9.01
N ALA A 401 17.13 -16.17 -10.27
CA ALA A 401 17.34 -14.92 -11.00
C ALA A 401 16.53 -13.75 -10.37
N LEU A 402 15.29 -14.01 -9.96
CA LEU A 402 14.47 -13.01 -9.25
C LEU A 402 15.11 -12.60 -7.92
N ARG A 403 15.61 -13.55 -7.13
CA ARG A 403 16.32 -13.25 -5.87
C ARG A 403 17.60 -12.45 -6.11
N ARG A 404 18.38 -12.77 -7.14
CA ARG A 404 19.56 -11.97 -7.52
C ARG A 404 19.16 -10.55 -7.91
N LEU A 405 18.09 -10.39 -8.71
CA LEU A 405 17.58 -9.07 -9.09
C LEU A 405 17.18 -8.24 -7.86
N CYS A 406 16.45 -8.84 -6.92
CA CYS A 406 16.05 -8.14 -5.68
C CYS A 406 17.27 -7.74 -4.86
N ARG A 407 18.29 -8.59 -4.71
CA ARG A 407 19.55 -8.21 -4.04
C ARG A 407 20.27 -7.06 -4.76
N SER A 408 20.32 -7.08 -6.09
CA SER A 408 20.87 -5.94 -6.83
C SER A 408 20.08 -4.66 -6.63
N TYR A 409 18.79 -4.74 -6.35
CA TYR A 409 17.99 -3.58 -5.96
C TYR A 409 18.27 -3.11 -4.53
N ASP A 410 18.52 -4.05 -3.60
CA ASP A 410 18.95 -3.71 -2.24
C ASP A 410 20.29 -2.97 -2.27
N ASP A 411 21.26 -3.46 -3.07
CA ASP A 411 22.57 -2.80 -3.28
C ASP A 411 22.38 -1.40 -3.88
N LEU A 412 21.58 -1.29 -4.94
CA LEU A 412 21.27 -0.02 -5.58
C LEU A 412 20.64 0.99 -4.61
N LEU A 413 19.69 0.55 -3.77
CA LEU A 413 19.08 1.43 -2.76
C LEU A 413 20.08 1.88 -1.71
N ARG A 414 21.00 0.99 -1.29
CA ARG A 414 22.06 1.33 -0.34
C ARG A 414 23.00 2.38 -0.90
N ASP A 415 23.40 2.22 -2.16
CA ASP A 415 24.33 3.14 -2.85
C ASP A 415 23.75 4.55 -3.01
N VAL A 416 22.43 4.67 -3.21
CA VAL A 416 21.77 5.98 -3.41
C VAL A 416 21.08 6.53 -2.17
N GLY A 417 21.22 5.89 -1.01
CA GLY A 417 20.52 6.32 0.22
C GLY A 417 19.00 6.14 0.13
N GLY A 418 18.56 5.17 -0.63
CA GLY A 418 17.13 4.85 -0.81
C GLY A 418 16.54 4.03 0.34
N ALA A 419 15.27 3.67 0.22
CA ALA A 419 14.53 2.91 1.22
C ALA A 419 13.61 1.85 0.59
N LEU A 420 13.29 0.83 1.39
CA LEU A 420 12.28 -0.20 1.12
C LEU A 420 10.97 0.11 1.85
N TYR A 421 9.89 -0.40 1.32
CA TYR A 421 8.57 -0.33 1.94
C TYR A 421 8.12 -1.71 2.44
N ALA A 422 8.04 -1.87 3.76
CA ALA A 422 7.75 -3.13 4.44
C ALA A 422 6.46 -3.84 3.98
N ALA A 423 5.43 -3.09 3.58
CA ALA A 423 4.17 -3.67 3.10
C ALA A 423 4.28 -4.38 1.74
N LYS A 424 5.37 -4.16 0.99
CA LYS A 424 5.53 -4.66 -0.38
C LYS A 424 6.52 -5.81 -0.48
N ASP A 425 7.64 -5.66 0.15
CA ASP A 425 8.75 -6.55 -0.04
C ASP A 425 8.63 -7.91 0.67
N ALA A 426 9.18 -8.91 0.03
CA ALA A 426 9.34 -10.26 0.57
C ALA A 426 10.81 -10.74 0.58
N VAL A 427 11.79 -9.92 0.20
CA VAL A 427 13.18 -10.36 -0.06
C VAL A 427 14.23 -9.44 0.56
N GLY A 428 14.09 -8.12 0.46
CA GLY A 428 15.12 -7.15 0.85
C GLY A 428 15.30 -6.99 2.37
N VAL A 429 16.31 -6.21 2.75
CA VAL A 429 16.59 -5.80 4.13
C VAL A 429 16.31 -4.32 4.27
N GLY A 430 15.38 -3.95 5.15
CA GLY A 430 15.00 -2.57 5.42
C GLY A 430 15.38 -2.12 6.83
N ARG A 431 14.90 -0.94 7.22
CA ARG A 431 15.13 -0.38 8.55
C ARG A 431 14.00 -0.79 9.51
N LEU A 432 14.37 -1.20 10.70
CA LEU A 432 13.44 -1.45 11.81
C LEU A 432 13.38 -0.22 12.74
N PRO A 433 12.24 0.02 13.41
CA PRO A 433 12.17 1.01 14.48
C PRO A 433 13.20 0.71 15.57
N LEU A 434 13.83 1.75 16.12
CA LEU A 434 14.88 1.61 17.15
C LEU A 434 14.29 1.11 18.48
N ASP A 435 13.15 1.70 18.89
CA ASP A 435 12.48 1.43 20.17
C ASP A 435 11.32 0.46 19.97
N ARG A 436 11.62 -0.78 19.64
CA ARG A 436 10.59 -1.83 19.47
C ARG A 436 10.51 -2.71 20.69
N ASP A 437 9.31 -3.17 20.98
CA ASP A 437 9.05 -4.12 22.05
C ASP A 437 9.33 -5.56 21.58
N PRO A 438 10.14 -6.35 22.30
CA PRO A 438 10.52 -7.72 21.90
C PRO A 438 9.34 -8.71 21.76
N LEU A 439 8.20 -8.44 22.41
CA LEU A 439 7.00 -9.27 22.25
C LEU A 439 6.48 -9.20 20.81
N PHE A 440 6.61 -8.05 20.16
CA PHE A 440 6.10 -7.83 18.81
C PHE A 440 7.16 -8.18 17.76
N SER A 441 6.86 -9.15 16.91
CA SER A 441 7.76 -9.60 15.84
C SER A 441 6.99 -10.25 14.70
N SER A 442 7.59 -10.30 13.53
CA SER A 442 7.05 -10.94 12.33
C SER A 442 8.14 -11.71 11.58
N ASN A 443 7.78 -12.46 10.56
CA ASN A 443 8.75 -13.08 9.67
C ASN A 443 9.66 -12.04 8.99
N LEU A 444 9.10 -10.90 8.59
CA LEU A 444 9.86 -9.79 8.01
C LEU A 444 10.89 -9.24 9.00
N VAL A 445 10.51 -9.02 10.26
CA VAL A 445 11.40 -8.52 11.30
C VAL A 445 12.58 -9.46 11.49
N ARG A 446 12.32 -10.76 11.66
CA ARG A 446 13.40 -11.78 11.83
C ARG A 446 14.32 -11.84 10.61
N ARG A 447 13.76 -11.70 9.40
CA ARG A 447 14.56 -11.68 8.16
C ARG A 447 15.47 -10.45 8.08
N TRP A 448 14.97 -9.29 8.46
CA TRP A 448 15.76 -8.05 8.45
C TRP A 448 16.83 -8.08 9.55
N GLU A 449 16.54 -8.63 10.74
CA GLU A 449 17.55 -8.84 11.78
C GLU A 449 18.66 -9.81 11.36
N ALA A 450 18.32 -10.89 10.68
CA ALA A 450 19.30 -11.85 10.17
C ALA A 450 20.19 -11.21 9.10
N GLY A 451 19.62 -10.43 8.16
CA GLY A 451 20.37 -9.73 7.13
C GLY A 451 21.33 -8.68 7.71
N CYS A 452 20.90 -7.92 8.70
CA CYS A 452 21.79 -6.95 9.38
C CYS A 452 22.96 -7.63 10.13
N ARG A 453 22.83 -8.89 10.58
CA ARG A 453 23.93 -9.64 11.24
C ARG A 453 24.93 -10.23 10.25
N GLU A 454 24.50 -10.51 9.02
CA GLU A 454 25.41 -11.00 7.97
C GLU A 454 26.24 -9.87 7.34
N GLU A 455 25.80 -8.60 7.49
CA GLU A 455 26.52 -7.41 7.01
C GLU A 455 27.43 -6.76 8.06
N ALA A 456 27.33 -7.14 9.36
CA ALA A 456 28.15 -6.65 10.47
C ALA A 456 29.35 -7.58 10.74
#